data_eae86cc0811ead6421640144d2c7c2d8
#
_entry.id   eae86cc0811ead6421640144d2c7c2d8
#
_cell.length_a   1.000
_cell.length_b   1.000
_cell.length_c   1.000
_cell.angle_alpha   90.00
_cell.angle_beta   90.00
_cell.angle_gamma   90.00
#
_symmetry.space_group_name_H-M   'P 1'
#
loop_
_entity.id
_entity.type
_entity.pdbx_description
1 polymer ?
#
loop_
_entity_poly.entity_id
_entity_poly.type
_entity_poly.pdbx_seq_one_letter_code
_entity_poly.pdbx_strand_id
1 'polypeptide(L)'
;MKFCHHCASPIVLRIPDGDDKVRHCCNHCDSVFYENPKNVVGTLPFYEDKILLCKRAIQPRLGKWTLPAGFMENGETSLGGAVRETAEEAGATVRIHDDSLYTLFNLPSINQVYLFFRAELATPEFEAGAESLEVALFSESQIPWSEIAFPVVRTTIECFLKDRPRGFFPVRMFDVQHGADRSISTHLISQTLPSARD
;
A
#
# COMPACT_ATOMS: atom_id res chain seq x y z
N MET A 1 1.43 14.02 -18.65
CA MET A 1 2.13 13.73 -19.95
C MET A 1 2.22 15.01 -20.77
N LYS A 2 3.38 15.32 -21.41
CA LYS A 2 3.55 16.54 -22.24
C LYS A 2 3.60 16.22 -23.75
N PHE A 3 4.13 15.06 -24.11
CA PHE A 3 4.32 14.64 -25.49
C PHE A 3 3.77 13.24 -25.73
N CYS A 4 3.30 13.01 -26.96
CA CYS A 4 2.79 11.73 -27.42
C CYS A 4 3.93 10.70 -27.50
N HIS A 5 3.73 9.50 -26.95
CA HIS A 5 4.71 8.42 -27.00
C HIS A 5 4.88 7.82 -28.41
N HIS A 6 3.88 8.01 -29.31
CA HIS A 6 3.89 7.43 -30.65
C HIS A 6 4.54 8.35 -31.70
N CYS A 7 4.32 9.68 -31.58
CA CYS A 7 4.76 10.62 -32.61
C CYS A 7 5.47 11.86 -32.08
N ALA A 8 5.74 11.93 -30.79
CA ALA A 8 6.40 13.04 -30.09
C ALA A 8 5.68 14.40 -30.18
N SER A 9 4.51 14.50 -30.81
CA SER A 9 3.72 15.75 -30.86
C SER A 9 3.19 16.15 -29.49
N PRO A 10 2.93 17.44 -29.23
CA PRO A 10 2.33 17.89 -27.96
C PRO A 10 0.98 17.21 -27.68
N ILE A 11 0.75 16.88 -26.40
CA ILE A 11 -0.51 16.33 -25.90
C ILE A 11 -1.42 17.47 -25.46
N VAL A 12 -2.72 17.30 -25.70
CA VAL A 12 -3.80 18.15 -25.21
C VAL A 12 -4.71 17.36 -24.27
N LEU A 13 -5.37 18.06 -23.35
CA LEU A 13 -6.40 17.49 -22.50
C LEU A 13 -7.77 17.78 -23.14
N ARG A 14 -8.48 16.75 -23.55
CA ARG A 14 -9.84 16.83 -24.08
C ARG A 14 -10.63 15.57 -23.77
N ILE A 15 -11.95 15.65 -23.90
CA ILE A 15 -12.83 14.47 -23.88
C ILE A 15 -12.80 13.90 -25.30
N PRO A 16 -12.27 12.66 -25.50
CA PRO A 16 -12.28 12.02 -26.81
C PRO A 16 -13.68 11.53 -27.17
N ASP A 17 -13.92 11.29 -28.46
CA ASP A 17 -15.19 10.78 -28.95
C ASP A 17 -15.53 9.44 -28.30
N GLY A 18 -16.73 9.31 -27.75
CA GLY A 18 -17.20 8.12 -27.05
C GLY A 18 -16.76 7.95 -25.59
N ASP A 19 -16.04 8.95 -25.02
CA ASP A 19 -15.69 8.99 -23.58
C ASP A 19 -16.49 10.10 -22.87
N ASP A 20 -16.56 10.05 -21.55
CA ASP A 20 -17.17 11.05 -20.67
C ASP A 20 -16.14 11.80 -19.82
N LYS A 21 -14.84 11.47 -19.94
CA LYS A 21 -13.76 12.00 -19.11
C LYS A 21 -12.66 12.65 -19.95
N VAL A 22 -12.03 13.66 -19.34
CA VAL A 22 -10.85 14.30 -19.92
C VAL A 22 -9.69 13.31 -19.96
N ARG A 23 -9.06 13.16 -21.13
CA ARG A 23 -7.91 12.30 -21.37
C ARG A 23 -6.75 13.09 -21.98
N HIS A 24 -5.56 12.53 -21.88
CA HIS A 24 -4.42 12.98 -22.66
C HIS A 24 -4.58 12.51 -24.12
N CYS A 25 -4.75 13.42 -25.06
CA CYS A 25 -5.00 13.13 -26.47
C CYS A 25 -3.92 13.76 -27.36
N CYS A 26 -3.52 13.04 -28.40
CA CYS A 26 -2.66 13.57 -29.45
C CYS A 26 -3.50 14.01 -30.64
N ASN A 27 -3.44 15.28 -31.00
CA ASN A 27 -4.16 15.79 -32.19
C ASN A 27 -3.46 15.47 -33.54
N HIS A 28 -2.24 14.91 -33.50
CA HIS A 28 -1.49 14.58 -34.72
C HIS A 28 -1.72 13.14 -35.18
N CYS A 29 -1.80 12.18 -34.22
CA CYS A 29 -2.00 10.76 -34.54
C CYS A 29 -3.22 10.15 -33.87
N ASP A 30 -4.12 10.99 -33.34
CA ASP A 30 -5.39 10.63 -32.69
C ASP A 30 -5.28 9.62 -31.52
N SER A 31 -4.07 9.41 -31.00
CA SER A 31 -3.87 8.51 -29.85
C SER A 31 -4.49 9.09 -28.58
N VAL A 32 -5.22 8.27 -27.85
CA VAL A 32 -5.78 8.57 -26.54
C VAL A 32 -5.00 7.78 -25.46
N PHE A 33 -4.56 8.46 -24.42
CA PHE A 33 -3.80 7.85 -23.33
C PHE A 33 -4.65 7.80 -22.06
N TYR A 34 -4.77 6.59 -21.52
CA TYR A 34 -5.50 6.31 -20.28
C TYR A 34 -4.50 6.20 -19.13
N GLU A 35 -4.80 6.85 -18.02
CA GLU A 35 -4.04 6.72 -16.78
C GLU A 35 -4.91 6.01 -15.75
N ASN A 36 -4.37 4.93 -15.18
CA ASN A 36 -5.01 4.16 -14.12
C ASN A 36 -4.44 4.53 -12.75
N PRO A 37 -5.19 4.32 -11.66
CA PRO A 37 -4.63 4.42 -10.31
C PRO A 37 -3.40 3.53 -10.16
N LYS A 38 -2.39 4.03 -9.45
CA LYS A 38 -1.20 3.24 -9.12
C LYS A 38 -1.51 2.30 -7.96
N ASN A 39 -1.05 1.06 -8.07
CA ASN A 39 -1.13 0.09 -7.01
C ASN A 39 0.12 0.19 -6.14
N VAL A 40 -0.07 0.33 -4.84
CA VAL A 40 0.96 0.20 -3.81
C VAL A 40 0.71 -1.12 -3.09
N VAL A 41 1.74 -1.94 -2.99
CA VAL A 41 1.66 -3.26 -2.39
C VAL A 41 2.68 -3.38 -1.26
N GLY A 42 2.28 -3.98 -0.16
CA GLY A 42 3.15 -4.11 0.99
C GLY A 42 2.71 -5.23 1.92
N THR A 43 3.54 -5.52 2.89
CA THR A 43 3.21 -6.49 3.93
C THR A 43 3.04 -5.84 5.29
N LEU A 44 2.31 -6.53 6.17
CA LEU A 44 2.39 -6.37 7.61
C LEU A 44 3.23 -7.56 8.11
N PRO A 45 4.56 -7.37 8.22
CA PRO A 45 5.42 -8.46 8.67
C PRO A 45 5.39 -8.56 10.18
N PHE A 46 5.25 -9.78 10.70
CA PHE A 46 5.25 -10.02 12.13
C PHE A 46 6.13 -11.22 12.50
N TYR A 47 6.64 -11.21 13.71
CA TYR A 47 7.37 -12.32 14.33
C TYR A 47 6.87 -12.48 15.76
N GLU A 48 6.29 -13.63 16.07
CA GLU A 48 5.60 -13.87 17.33
C GLU A 48 4.54 -12.78 17.62
N ASP A 49 4.71 -12.00 18.68
CA ASP A 49 3.80 -10.92 19.08
C ASP A 49 4.22 -9.53 18.59
N LYS A 50 5.32 -9.42 17.81
CA LYS A 50 5.90 -8.16 17.34
C LYS A 50 5.63 -7.90 15.88
N ILE A 51 5.53 -6.63 15.51
CA ILE A 51 5.37 -6.15 14.15
C ILE A 51 6.67 -5.50 13.70
N LEU A 52 7.13 -5.82 12.48
CA LEU A 52 8.29 -5.19 11.87
C LEU A 52 7.87 -3.89 11.18
N LEU A 53 8.59 -2.81 11.49
CA LEU A 53 8.43 -1.52 10.84
C LEU A 53 9.76 -1.04 10.26
N CYS A 54 9.66 -0.27 9.18
CA CYS A 54 10.77 0.40 8.51
C CYS A 54 10.69 1.90 8.78
N LYS A 55 11.82 2.55 9.08
CA LYS A 55 11.91 3.99 9.26
C LYS A 55 12.37 4.62 7.94
N ARG A 56 11.53 5.40 7.31
CA ARG A 56 11.72 5.91 5.96
C ARG A 56 12.98 6.74 5.79
N ALA A 57 13.80 6.41 4.78
CA ALA A 57 14.95 7.20 4.34
C ALA A 57 14.60 8.23 3.25
N ILE A 58 13.34 8.19 2.73
CA ILE A 58 12.92 8.98 1.57
C ILE A 58 11.67 9.83 1.87
N GLN A 59 11.46 10.87 1.05
CA GLN A 59 10.21 11.64 1.05
C GLN A 59 9.09 10.88 0.30
N PRO A 60 7.83 11.13 0.64
CA PRO A 60 7.34 11.94 1.78
C PRO A 60 7.52 11.23 3.12
N ARG A 61 7.47 11.98 4.21
CA ARG A 61 7.53 11.43 5.59
C ARG A 61 8.88 10.81 5.98
N LEU A 62 9.99 11.38 5.49
CA LEU A 62 11.35 11.02 5.94
C LEU A 62 11.43 10.93 7.47
N GLY A 63 12.04 9.88 7.99
CA GLY A 63 12.24 9.63 9.42
C GLY A 63 11.02 9.09 10.17
N LYS A 64 9.88 8.85 9.49
CA LYS A 64 8.68 8.25 10.08
C LYS A 64 8.66 6.74 9.83
N TRP A 65 7.97 6.01 10.73
CA TRP A 65 7.82 4.57 10.65
C TRP A 65 6.67 4.15 9.75
N THR A 66 6.87 3.09 9.00
CA THR A 66 5.89 2.53 8.06
C THR A 66 5.98 1.01 8.00
N LEU A 67 4.96 0.38 7.44
CA LEU A 67 5.08 -0.99 6.92
C LEU A 67 5.87 -0.96 5.60
N PRO A 68 6.67 -1.99 5.30
CA PRO A 68 7.36 -2.08 4.00
C PRO A 68 6.33 -2.14 2.87
N ALA A 69 6.43 -1.21 1.93
CA ALA A 69 5.48 -1.10 0.82
C ALA A 69 5.95 -0.11 -0.25
N GLY A 70 5.79 -0.47 -1.51
CA GLY A 70 6.08 0.38 -2.66
C GLY A 70 5.17 0.16 -3.85
N PHE A 71 5.50 0.76 -4.98
CA PHE A 71 4.70 0.61 -6.18
C PHE A 71 4.86 -0.78 -6.79
N MET A 72 3.72 -1.38 -7.13
CA MET A 72 3.68 -2.61 -7.90
C MET A 72 4.30 -2.38 -9.29
N GLU A 73 5.20 -3.26 -9.69
CA GLU A 73 5.85 -3.22 -11.00
C GLU A 73 5.07 -3.99 -12.07
N ASN A 74 5.31 -3.65 -13.34
CA ASN A 74 4.72 -4.37 -14.46
C ASN A 74 5.26 -5.81 -14.51
N GLY A 75 4.36 -6.78 -14.67
CA GLY A 75 4.71 -8.19 -14.82
C GLY A 75 4.81 -8.96 -13.50
N GLU A 76 4.61 -8.31 -12.34
CA GLU A 76 4.53 -9.00 -11.05
C GLU A 76 3.09 -9.14 -10.54
N THR A 77 2.87 -10.07 -9.64
CA THR A 77 1.61 -10.18 -8.89
C THR A 77 1.63 -9.20 -7.70
N SER A 78 0.46 -8.79 -7.21
CA SER A 78 0.40 -7.89 -6.04
C SER A 78 1.07 -8.49 -4.80
N LEU A 79 0.94 -9.80 -4.60
CA LEU A 79 1.62 -10.50 -3.51
C LEU A 79 3.13 -10.59 -3.74
N GLY A 80 3.55 -10.89 -4.98
CA GLY A 80 4.98 -10.91 -5.34
C GLY A 80 5.66 -9.57 -5.08
N GLY A 81 5.03 -8.48 -5.51
CA GLY A 81 5.51 -7.12 -5.24
C GLY A 81 5.59 -6.80 -3.76
N ALA A 82 4.59 -7.19 -2.95
CA ALA A 82 4.62 -6.98 -1.51
C ALA A 82 5.78 -7.72 -0.81
N VAL A 83 6.08 -8.94 -1.26
CA VAL A 83 7.22 -9.73 -0.75
C VAL A 83 8.54 -9.09 -1.18
N ARG A 84 8.66 -8.66 -2.45
CA ARG A 84 9.84 -7.95 -2.96
C ARG A 84 10.12 -6.67 -2.16
N GLU A 85 9.11 -5.82 -1.98
CA GLU A 85 9.23 -4.58 -1.18
C GLU A 85 9.70 -4.87 0.26
N THR A 86 9.19 -5.95 0.87
CA THR A 86 9.64 -6.36 2.22
C THR A 86 11.11 -6.75 2.24
N ALA A 87 11.57 -7.48 1.22
CA ALA A 87 12.99 -7.84 1.10
C ALA A 87 13.88 -6.62 0.81
N GLU A 88 13.43 -5.70 -0.04
CA GLU A 88 14.18 -4.49 -0.42
C GLU A 88 14.29 -3.47 0.70
N GLU A 89 13.18 -3.19 1.43
CA GLU A 89 13.15 -2.18 2.48
C GLU A 89 13.63 -2.69 3.85
N ALA A 90 13.40 -3.98 4.14
CA ALA A 90 13.67 -4.57 5.45
C ALA A 90 14.70 -5.69 5.44
N GLY A 91 15.23 -6.14 4.30
CA GLY A 91 16.13 -7.30 4.21
C GLY A 91 15.52 -8.59 4.77
N ALA A 92 14.20 -8.64 4.93
CA ALA A 92 13.51 -9.69 5.63
C ALA A 92 12.91 -10.72 4.67
N THR A 93 13.00 -12.00 5.05
CA THR A 93 12.31 -13.11 4.36
C THR A 93 11.00 -13.41 5.08
N VAL A 94 9.91 -13.48 4.32
CA VAL A 94 8.56 -13.71 4.86
C VAL A 94 7.93 -15.00 4.32
N ARG A 95 7.08 -15.60 5.14
CA ARG A 95 6.17 -16.70 4.77
C ARG A 95 4.78 -16.14 4.56
N ILE A 96 4.17 -16.51 3.46
CA ILE A 96 2.83 -16.07 3.07
C ILE A 96 1.87 -17.26 3.20
N HIS A 97 0.72 -17.01 3.78
CA HIS A 97 -0.38 -17.97 3.89
C HIS A 97 -1.47 -17.65 2.85
N ASP A 98 -2.32 -18.63 2.53
CA ASP A 98 -3.38 -18.51 1.49
C ASP A 98 -4.37 -17.36 1.80
N ASP A 99 -4.59 -17.04 3.08
CA ASP A 99 -5.47 -15.97 3.58
C ASP A 99 -4.72 -14.67 3.91
N SER A 100 -3.60 -14.42 3.25
CA SER A 100 -2.69 -13.31 3.59
C SER A 100 -3.21 -11.91 3.24
N LEU A 101 -4.05 -11.74 2.20
CA LEU A 101 -4.63 -10.42 1.88
C LEU A 101 -5.42 -9.92 3.09
N TYR A 102 -5.11 -8.69 3.52
CA TYR A 102 -5.62 -8.22 4.79
C TYR A 102 -6.38 -6.89 4.71
N THR A 103 -5.73 -5.85 4.18
CA THR A 103 -6.38 -4.55 4.01
C THR A 103 -6.19 -4.01 2.61
N LEU A 104 -7.26 -3.42 2.07
CA LEU A 104 -7.27 -2.66 0.82
C LEU A 104 -7.74 -1.24 1.12
N PHE A 105 -7.02 -0.25 0.62
CA PHE A 105 -7.39 1.15 0.75
C PHE A 105 -7.53 1.80 -0.62
N ASN A 106 -8.63 2.50 -0.82
CA ASN A 106 -8.86 3.37 -1.97
C ASN A 106 -8.47 4.80 -1.59
N LEU A 107 -7.55 5.41 -2.34
CA LEU A 107 -7.08 6.79 -2.16
C LEU A 107 -7.37 7.61 -3.43
N PRO A 108 -8.65 7.94 -3.71
CA PRO A 108 -9.02 8.61 -4.96
C PRO A 108 -8.39 9.98 -5.12
N SER A 109 -8.10 10.69 -4.03
CA SER A 109 -7.48 12.03 -4.07
C SER A 109 -6.07 12.06 -4.66
N ILE A 110 -5.37 10.92 -4.64
CA ILE A 110 -4.01 10.77 -5.19
C ILE A 110 -3.92 9.66 -6.24
N ASN A 111 -5.06 9.12 -6.68
CA ASN A 111 -5.15 8.04 -7.65
C ASN A 111 -4.28 6.83 -7.28
N GLN A 112 -4.45 6.31 -6.07
CA GLN A 112 -3.73 5.13 -5.59
C GLN A 112 -4.68 4.13 -4.94
N VAL A 113 -4.28 2.83 -5.02
CA VAL A 113 -4.88 1.73 -4.26
C VAL A 113 -3.75 1.04 -3.49
N TYR A 114 -3.96 0.81 -2.20
CA TYR A 114 -3.00 0.10 -1.35
C TYR A 114 -3.54 -1.28 -1.00
N LEU A 115 -2.68 -2.29 -1.09
CA LEU A 115 -2.96 -3.66 -0.66
C LEU A 115 -1.89 -4.07 0.36
N PHE A 116 -2.31 -4.43 1.56
CA PHE A 116 -1.42 -5.01 2.56
C PHE A 116 -1.75 -6.47 2.80
N PHE A 117 -0.68 -7.27 2.85
CA PHE A 117 -0.73 -8.70 3.12
C PHE A 117 -0.12 -8.99 4.49
N ARG A 118 -0.75 -9.86 5.28
CA ARG A 118 -0.12 -10.41 6.47
C ARG A 118 1.02 -11.32 6.07
N ALA A 119 2.16 -11.19 6.72
CA ALA A 119 3.35 -11.97 6.39
C ALA A 119 4.12 -12.33 7.65
N GLU A 120 4.31 -13.61 7.91
CA GLU A 120 5.13 -14.07 9.03
C GLU A 120 6.60 -14.02 8.65
N LEU A 121 7.48 -13.43 9.47
CA LEU A 121 8.91 -13.51 9.23
C LEU A 121 9.38 -14.97 9.30
N ALA A 122 10.15 -15.40 8.32
CA ALA A 122 10.71 -16.76 8.30
C ALA A 122 11.73 -16.97 9.42
N THR A 123 12.50 -15.91 9.72
CA THR A 123 13.48 -15.80 10.80
C THR A 123 13.41 -14.39 11.37
N PRO A 124 13.88 -14.13 12.61
CA PRO A 124 13.96 -12.79 13.16
C PRO A 124 15.14 -11.96 12.61
N GLU A 125 15.63 -12.29 11.42
CA GLU A 125 16.72 -11.61 10.75
C GLU A 125 16.14 -10.57 9.78
N PHE A 126 16.64 -9.34 9.89
CA PHE A 126 16.26 -8.22 9.03
C PHE A 126 17.37 -7.17 9.01
N GLU A 127 17.42 -6.37 7.96
CA GLU A 127 18.42 -5.32 7.77
C GLU A 127 17.80 -4.16 6.99
N ALA A 128 18.15 -2.92 7.35
CA ALA A 128 17.64 -1.75 6.65
C ALA A 128 18.14 -1.70 5.21
N GLY A 129 17.23 -1.69 4.26
CA GLY A 129 17.51 -1.48 2.85
C GLY A 129 17.79 -0.01 2.51
N ALA A 130 18.04 0.29 1.24
CA ALA A 130 18.45 1.62 0.79
C ALA A 130 17.40 2.72 1.09
N GLU A 131 16.12 2.37 1.16
CA GLU A 131 15.01 3.29 1.45
C GLU A 131 14.61 3.33 2.94
N SER A 132 15.37 2.62 3.81
CA SER A 132 15.13 2.55 5.24
C SER A 132 16.33 3.07 6.04
N LEU A 133 16.10 3.99 6.97
CA LEU A 133 17.11 4.45 7.94
C LEU A 133 17.33 3.42 9.06
N GLU A 134 16.27 2.68 9.39
CA GLU A 134 16.22 1.75 10.51
C GLU A 134 15.08 0.76 10.28
N VAL A 135 15.24 -0.47 10.70
CA VAL A 135 14.20 -1.50 10.73
C VAL A 135 14.17 -2.10 12.14
N ALA A 136 12.98 -2.29 12.70
CA ALA A 136 12.86 -2.81 14.05
C ALA A 136 11.54 -3.59 14.27
N LEU A 137 11.58 -4.53 15.20
CA LEU A 137 10.42 -5.26 15.73
C LEU A 137 9.85 -4.55 16.96
N PHE A 138 8.56 -4.22 16.92
CA PHE A 138 7.84 -3.56 18.00
C PHE A 138 6.78 -4.46 18.60
N SER A 139 6.80 -4.64 19.91
CA SER A 139 5.61 -5.12 20.63
C SER A 139 4.51 -4.05 20.62
N GLU A 140 3.27 -4.44 20.86
CA GLU A 140 2.10 -3.53 20.84
C GLU A 140 2.32 -2.25 21.67
N SER A 141 2.88 -2.38 22.89
CA SER A 141 3.13 -1.26 23.79
C SER A 141 4.27 -0.33 23.32
N GLN A 142 5.12 -0.80 22.42
CA GLN A 142 6.30 -0.06 21.94
C GLN A 142 6.07 0.60 20.58
N ILE A 143 4.92 0.36 19.91
CA ILE A 143 4.63 0.96 18.60
C ILE A 143 4.66 2.48 18.71
N PRO A 144 5.48 3.16 17.89
CA PRO A 144 5.64 4.63 17.94
C PRO A 144 4.47 5.32 17.19
N TRP A 145 3.27 5.28 17.78
CA TRP A 145 2.03 5.72 17.14
C TRP A 145 2.05 7.15 16.60
N SER A 146 2.72 8.07 17.28
CA SER A 146 2.88 9.47 16.82
C SER A 146 3.85 9.63 15.65
N GLU A 147 4.66 8.61 15.40
CA GLU A 147 5.68 8.57 14.37
C GLU A 147 5.30 7.70 13.17
N ILE A 148 4.09 7.13 13.14
CA ILE A 148 3.60 6.37 11.99
C ILE A 148 3.35 7.32 10.82
N ALA A 149 3.92 7.00 9.66
CA ALA A 149 3.98 7.86 8.48
C ALA A 149 2.61 8.14 7.85
N PHE A 150 1.77 7.10 7.75
CA PHE A 150 0.55 7.14 6.96
C PHE A 150 -0.66 6.56 7.70
N PRO A 151 -1.86 7.15 7.51
CA PRO A 151 -3.10 6.63 8.12
C PRO A 151 -3.40 5.18 7.71
N VAL A 152 -3.15 4.79 6.47
CA VAL A 152 -3.36 3.42 5.97
C VAL A 152 -2.52 2.39 6.75
N VAL A 153 -1.28 2.75 7.08
CA VAL A 153 -0.37 1.92 7.89
C VAL A 153 -0.90 1.81 9.32
N ARG A 154 -1.27 2.94 9.94
CA ARG A 154 -1.86 2.96 11.28
C ARG A 154 -3.10 2.06 11.36
N THR A 155 -4.04 2.24 10.44
CA THR A 155 -5.29 1.46 10.39
C THR A 155 -5.01 -0.03 10.19
N THR A 156 -4.06 -0.41 9.34
CA THR A 156 -3.66 -1.81 9.12
C THR A 156 -3.12 -2.44 10.41
N ILE A 157 -2.23 -1.73 11.12
CA ILE A 157 -1.68 -2.20 12.41
C ILE A 157 -2.78 -2.32 13.47
N GLU A 158 -3.64 -1.30 13.63
CA GLU A 158 -4.75 -1.31 14.58
C GLU A 158 -5.72 -2.48 14.33
N CYS A 159 -6.03 -2.79 13.07
CA CYS A 159 -6.80 -3.96 12.70
C CYS A 159 -6.11 -5.26 13.14
N PHE A 160 -4.80 -5.40 12.86
CA PHE A 160 -4.05 -6.59 13.20
C PHE A 160 -3.99 -6.86 14.71
N LEU A 161 -3.72 -5.84 15.52
CA LEU A 161 -3.69 -5.97 16.97
C LEU A 161 -5.06 -6.38 17.53
N LYS A 162 -6.16 -5.89 16.93
CA LYS A 162 -7.53 -6.26 17.32
C LYS A 162 -7.90 -7.69 16.93
N ASP A 163 -7.43 -8.16 15.78
CA ASP A 163 -7.78 -9.48 15.23
C ASP A 163 -6.91 -10.60 15.78
N ARG A 164 -5.63 -10.33 16.06
CA ARG A 164 -4.65 -11.30 16.53
C ARG A 164 -5.13 -12.14 17.71
N PRO A 165 -5.72 -11.59 18.80
CA PRO A 165 -6.23 -12.38 19.91
C PRO A 165 -7.40 -13.31 19.54
N ARG A 166 -8.08 -13.02 18.42
CA ARG A 166 -9.22 -13.80 17.92
C ARG A 166 -8.81 -14.91 16.95
N GLY A 167 -7.58 -14.85 16.41
CA GLY A 167 -7.08 -15.77 15.40
C GLY A 167 -7.83 -15.71 14.07
N PHE A 168 -8.66 -14.67 13.85
CA PHE A 168 -9.43 -14.47 12.64
C PHE A 168 -9.10 -13.09 12.02
N PHE A 169 -8.71 -13.10 10.75
CA PHE A 169 -8.20 -11.93 10.04
C PHE A 169 -9.03 -11.65 8.79
N PRO A 170 -10.15 -10.95 8.91
CA PRO A 170 -10.99 -10.63 7.75
C PRO A 170 -10.28 -9.69 6.79
N VAL A 171 -10.50 -9.89 5.49
CA VAL A 171 -10.10 -8.89 4.49
C VAL A 171 -11.01 -7.67 4.65
N ARG A 172 -10.40 -6.48 4.77
CA ARG A 172 -11.14 -5.21 4.90
C ARG A 172 -10.80 -4.25 3.78
N MET A 173 -11.83 -3.58 3.28
CA MET A 173 -11.70 -2.49 2.32
C MET A 173 -12.08 -1.16 2.97
N PHE A 174 -11.25 -0.16 2.76
CA PHE A 174 -11.41 1.19 3.30
C PHE A 174 -11.36 2.24 2.19
N ASP A 175 -12.12 3.32 2.36
CA ASP A 175 -11.92 4.56 1.63
C ASP A 175 -11.16 5.56 2.50
N VAL A 176 -10.16 6.22 1.91
CA VAL A 176 -9.42 7.31 2.55
C VAL A 176 -9.97 8.63 2.05
N GLN A 177 -10.46 9.45 2.97
CA GLN A 177 -11.03 10.75 2.69
C GLN A 177 -10.17 11.86 3.28
N HIS A 178 -10.05 12.96 2.53
CA HIS A 178 -9.37 14.17 2.97
C HIS A 178 -10.43 15.23 3.31
N GLY A 179 -10.46 15.65 4.57
CA GLY A 179 -11.31 16.75 5.03
C GLY A 179 -10.83 18.11 4.51
N ALA A 180 -11.73 19.09 4.50
CA ALA A 180 -11.41 20.46 4.12
C ALA A 180 -10.37 21.11 5.07
N ASP A 181 -10.27 20.64 6.30
CA ASP A 181 -9.29 21.02 7.32
C ASP A 181 -7.94 20.32 7.21
N ARG A 182 -7.71 19.56 6.09
CA ARG A 182 -6.56 18.70 5.84
C ARG A 182 -6.48 17.45 6.75
N SER A 183 -7.53 17.16 7.51
CA SER A 183 -7.62 15.88 8.21
C SER A 183 -7.70 14.72 7.22
N ILE A 184 -7.20 13.54 7.63
CA ILE A 184 -7.29 12.33 6.83
C ILE A 184 -8.00 11.29 7.70
N SER A 185 -9.05 10.69 7.17
CA SER A 185 -9.82 9.64 7.82
C SER A 185 -9.92 8.40 6.95
N THR A 186 -9.99 7.23 7.61
CA THR A 186 -10.21 5.94 6.95
C THR A 186 -11.62 5.43 7.31
N HIS A 187 -12.40 5.09 6.30
CA HIS A 187 -13.78 4.61 6.45
C HIS A 187 -13.88 3.17 5.99
N LEU A 188 -14.27 2.25 6.88
CA LEU A 188 -14.50 0.86 6.52
C LEU A 188 -15.72 0.76 5.59
N ILE A 189 -15.51 0.19 4.41
CA ILE A 189 -16.54 -0.01 3.39
C ILE A 189 -17.09 -1.45 3.43
N SER A 190 -16.18 -2.43 3.55
CA SER A 190 -16.55 -3.84 3.64
C SER A 190 -15.51 -4.66 4.40
N GLN A 191 -15.96 -5.81 4.91
CA GLN A 191 -15.07 -6.83 5.45
C GLN A 191 -15.65 -8.22 5.18
N THR A 192 -14.78 -9.21 5.04
CA THR A 192 -15.21 -10.61 4.95
C THR A 192 -15.75 -11.09 6.30
N LEU A 193 -16.81 -11.88 6.27
CA LEU A 193 -17.37 -12.52 7.46
C LEU A 193 -16.64 -13.85 7.73
N PRO A 194 -16.59 -14.31 8.99
CA PRO A 194 -16.16 -15.66 9.29
C PRO A 194 -17.01 -16.63 8.45
N SER A 195 -16.38 -17.60 7.78
CA SER A 195 -17.16 -18.73 7.23
C SER A 195 -17.82 -19.42 8.41
N ALA A 196 -19.13 -19.60 8.35
CA ALA A 196 -19.78 -20.56 9.23
C ALA A 196 -19.12 -21.91 8.92
N ARG A 197 -18.14 -22.31 9.72
CA ARG A 197 -17.69 -23.71 9.73
C ARG A 197 -18.75 -24.45 10.53
N ASP A 198 -19.41 -25.36 9.83
CA ASP A 198 -20.28 -26.37 10.40
C ASP A 198 -19.61 -27.15 11.54
#